data_d494bc44f9d0ec7a7f2b6c9b13598ce1
#
_entry.id   d494bc44f9d0ec7a7f2b6c9b13598ce1
#
_cell.length_a   1.000
_cell.length_b   1.000
_cell.length_c   1.000
_cell.angle_alpha   90.00
_cell.angle_beta   90.00
_cell.angle_gamma   90.00
#
_symmetry.space_group_name_H-M   'P 1'
#
loop_
_entity.id
_entity.type
_entity.pdbx_description
1 polymer ?
#
loop_
_entity_poly.entity_id
_entity_poly.type
_entity_poly.pdbx_seq_one_letter_code
_entity_poly.pdbx_strand_id
1 'polypeptide(L)'
;LASIAEAKVAYENTNLSARMSKYHNNPDNAFYGWNDSWLHADFKNWNITDVIDYIRVPVLAIQGREDQYGTTAQIEALKAQLYAPLETVLLENCQHTPFLEQPDLTLISITNFCKRLHAIETAQSQPR
;
A
#
# COMPACT_ATOMS: atom_id res chain seq x y z
N LEU A 1 0.18 9.14 12.19
CA LEU A 1 -1.11 9.48 12.82
C LEU A 1 -1.55 10.92 12.55
N ALA A 2 -0.60 11.89 12.42
CA ALA A 2 -0.96 13.28 12.13
C ALA A 2 -1.79 13.41 10.84
N SER A 3 -1.34 12.82 9.74
CA SER A 3 -2.05 12.83 8.46
C SER A 3 -3.46 12.22 8.52
N ILE A 4 -3.67 11.23 9.41
CA ILE A 4 -4.98 10.61 9.62
C ILE A 4 -5.91 11.57 10.38
N ALA A 5 -5.39 12.32 11.34
CA ALA A 5 -6.13 13.36 12.03
C ALA A 5 -6.48 14.54 11.09
N GLU A 6 -5.55 14.94 10.22
CA GLU A 6 -5.78 15.95 9.18
C GLU A 6 -6.86 15.51 8.19
N ALA A 7 -6.92 14.22 7.84
CA ALA A 7 -7.98 13.68 6.99
C ALA A 7 -9.36 13.85 7.62
N LYS A 8 -9.50 13.77 8.96
CA LYS A 8 -10.75 14.03 9.68
C LYS A 8 -11.16 15.49 9.53
N VAL A 9 -10.24 16.41 9.71
CA VAL A 9 -10.49 17.83 9.51
C VAL A 9 -10.93 18.12 8.07
N ALA A 10 -10.29 17.48 7.09
CA ALA A 10 -10.67 17.61 5.69
C ALA A 10 -12.06 17.03 5.41
N TYR A 11 -12.40 15.88 6.00
CA TYR A 11 -13.72 15.27 5.83
C TYR A 11 -14.84 16.15 6.37
N GLU A 12 -14.65 16.73 7.55
CA GLU A 12 -15.63 17.55 8.25
C GLU A 12 -15.79 18.96 7.65
N ASN A 13 -14.74 19.51 7.03
CA ASN A 13 -14.71 20.91 6.60
C ASN A 13 -14.63 21.12 5.08
N THR A 14 -14.63 20.04 4.29
CA THR A 14 -14.57 20.13 2.82
C THR A 14 -15.70 19.32 2.17
N ASN A 15 -15.68 19.24 0.84
CA ASN A 15 -16.63 18.42 0.07
C ASN A 15 -16.21 16.93 -0.02
N LEU A 16 -15.32 16.44 0.86
CA LEU A 16 -14.80 15.08 0.77
C LEU A 16 -15.91 14.05 0.98
N SER A 17 -16.83 14.25 1.93
CA SER A 17 -18.00 13.39 2.13
C SER A 17 -18.86 13.29 0.87
N ALA A 18 -19.15 14.42 0.21
CA ALA A 18 -19.92 14.45 -1.04
C ALA A 18 -19.17 13.73 -2.20
N ARG A 19 -17.85 13.79 -2.24
CA ARG A 19 -17.03 13.03 -3.22
C ARG A 19 -17.07 11.54 -2.95
N MET A 20 -17.01 11.13 -1.69
CA MET A 20 -17.09 9.73 -1.27
C MET A 20 -18.47 9.12 -1.52
N SER A 21 -19.55 9.90 -1.44
CA SER A 21 -20.92 9.43 -1.70
C SER A 21 -21.14 8.93 -3.14
N LYS A 22 -20.23 9.24 -4.06
CA LYS A 22 -20.23 8.65 -5.41
C LYS A 22 -19.90 7.18 -5.44
N TYR A 23 -19.22 6.67 -4.39
CA TYR A 23 -18.72 5.31 -4.31
C TYR A 23 -19.27 4.54 -3.10
N HIS A 24 -19.82 5.24 -2.11
CA HIS A 24 -20.31 4.67 -0.86
C HIS A 24 -21.76 5.10 -0.59
N ASN A 25 -22.63 4.15 -0.29
CA ASN A 25 -24.02 4.45 0.13
C ASN A 25 -24.05 5.17 1.48
N ASN A 26 -23.06 4.96 2.32
CA ASN A 26 -22.85 5.64 3.58
C ASN A 26 -21.39 6.06 3.71
N PRO A 27 -21.02 7.26 3.24
CA PRO A 27 -19.64 7.74 3.29
C PRO A 27 -19.15 7.97 4.72
N ASP A 28 -20.03 8.35 5.65
CA ASP A 28 -19.65 8.53 7.06
C ASP A 28 -19.20 7.22 7.69
N ASN A 29 -19.95 6.15 7.46
CA ASN A 29 -19.58 4.83 7.98
C ASN A 29 -18.24 4.34 7.39
N ALA A 30 -18.02 4.57 6.10
CA ALA A 30 -16.75 4.21 5.46
C ALA A 30 -15.58 5.05 6.00
N PHE A 31 -15.78 6.36 6.14
CA PHE A 31 -14.73 7.26 6.60
C PHE A 31 -14.41 7.06 8.08
N TYR A 32 -15.39 7.14 8.96
CA TYR A 32 -15.15 7.04 10.41
C TYR A 32 -14.75 5.62 10.82
N GLY A 33 -15.24 4.58 10.14
CA GLY A 33 -14.79 3.21 10.36
C GLY A 33 -13.27 3.06 10.15
N TRP A 34 -12.71 3.72 9.15
CA TRP A 34 -11.27 3.80 8.93
C TRP A 34 -10.59 4.75 9.92
N ASN A 35 -11.01 6.01 9.95
CA ASN A 35 -10.32 7.09 10.68
C ASN A 35 -10.29 6.85 12.20
N ASP A 36 -11.44 6.52 12.79
CA ASP A 36 -11.53 6.32 14.24
C ASP A 36 -10.79 5.05 14.67
N SER A 37 -10.75 4.00 13.83
CA SER A 37 -9.94 2.82 14.10
C SER A 37 -8.46 3.15 14.18
N TRP A 38 -7.92 3.88 13.20
CA TRP A 38 -6.51 4.27 13.18
C TRP A 38 -6.12 5.25 14.27
N LEU A 39 -7.05 6.08 14.75
CA LEU A 39 -6.82 7.03 15.84
C LEU A 39 -7.09 6.44 17.22
N HIS A 40 -7.66 5.24 17.31
CA HIS A 40 -7.93 4.59 18.58
C HIS A 40 -6.64 4.26 19.33
N ALA A 41 -6.64 4.47 20.64
CA ALA A 41 -5.45 4.28 21.47
C ALA A 41 -4.91 2.85 21.41
N ASP A 42 -5.80 1.85 21.40
CA ASP A 42 -5.43 0.44 21.32
C ASP A 42 -4.81 0.04 19.98
N PHE A 43 -5.12 0.80 18.91
CA PHE A 43 -4.59 0.55 17.58
C PHE A 43 -3.17 1.09 17.38
N LYS A 44 -2.70 1.93 18.29
CA LYS A 44 -1.35 2.53 18.21
C LYS A 44 -0.23 1.49 18.12
N ASN A 45 -0.41 0.36 18.78
CA ASN A 45 0.57 -0.72 18.82
C ASN A 45 0.24 -1.86 17.84
N TRP A 46 -0.77 -1.67 17.00
CA TRP A 46 -1.13 -2.67 16.01
C TRP A 46 0.01 -2.90 15.03
N ASN A 47 0.36 -4.15 14.84
CA ASN A 47 1.47 -4.58 14.02
C ASN A 47 1.18 -5.97 13.43
N ILE A 48 1.48 -6.16 12.17
CA ILE A 48 1.34 -7.44 11.45
C ILE A 48 2.68 -7.99 10.95
N THR A 49 3.79 -7.44 11.42
CA THR A 49 5.11 -7.89 10.96
C THR A 49 5.36 -9.36 11.26
N ASP A 50 4.76 -9.90 12.32
CA ASP A 50 4.90 -11.31 12.69
C ASP A 50 4.35 -12.29 11.64
N VAL A 51 3.50 -11.82 10.71
CA VAL A 51 2.96 -12.65 9.63
C VAL A 51 3.73 -12.52 8.31
N ILE A 52 4.65 -11.58 8.20
CA ILE A 52 5.43 -11.35 6.98
C ILE A 52 6.27 -12.58 6.64
N ASP A 53 6.83 -13.23 7.63
CA ASP A 53 7.65 -14.42 7.45
C ASP A 53 6.88 -15.62 6.85
N TYR A 54 5.54 -15.64 6.90
CA TYR A 54 4.72 -16.70 6.29
C TYR A 54 4.53 -16.53 4.78
N ILE A 55 4.90 -15.41 4.21
CA ILE A 55 4.83 -15.16 2.76
C ILE A 55 5.92 -15.99 2.08
N ARG A 56 5.52 -16.85 1.14
CA ARG A 56 6.41 -17.78 0.43
C ARG A 56 6.48 -17.54 -1.08
N VAL A 57 5.80 -16.50 -1.55
CA VAL A 57 5.77 -16.11 -2.96
C VAL A 57 6.57 -14.81 -3.15
N PRO A 58 7.16 -14.59 -4.33
CA PRO A 58 7.82 -13.33 -4.64
C PRO A 58 6.88 -12.13 -4.44
N VAL A 59 7.43 -11.04 -3.91
CA VAL A 59 6.68 -9.81 -3.59
C VAL A 59 7.26 -8.64 -4.37
N LEU A 60 6.40 -7.84 -4.95
CA LEU A 60 6.72 -6.50 -5.46
C LEU A 60 6.05 -5.46 -4.54
N ALA A 61 6.84 -4.62 -3.89
CA ALA A 61 6.36 -3.51 -3.08
C ALA A 61 6.61 -2.18 -3.82
N ILE A 62 5.53 -1.45 -4.10
CA ILE A 62 5.59 -0.13 -4.76
C ILE A 62 5.07 0.91 -3.78
N GLN A 63 5.82 1.98 -3.57
CA GLN A 63 5.42 3.06 -2.68
C GLN A 63 5.87 4.41 -3.23
N GLY A 64 5.05 5.44 -3.04
CA GLY A 64 5.46 6.82 -3.26
C GLY A 64 6.42 7.27 -2.17
N ARG A 65 7.46 8.01 -2.55
CA ARG A 65 8.45 8.51 -1.59
C ARG A 65 7.88 9.59 -0.68
N GLU A 66 6.92 10.35 -1.17
CA GLU A 66 6.21 11.41 -0.45
C GLU A 66 4.89 10.95 0.16
N ASP A 67 4.71 9.63 0.36
CA ASP A 67 3.49 9.07 0.96
C ASP A 67 3.31 9.61 2.39
N GLN A 68 2.20 10.34 2.56
CA GLN A 68 1.87 10.99 3.83
C GLN A 68 1.24 10.04 4.86
N TYR A 69 0.76 8.87 4.44
CA TYR A 69 0.14 7.88 5.32
C TYR A 69 1.06 6.73 5.69
N GLY A 70 1.91 6.30 4.74
CA GLY A 70 2.88 5.24 4.92
C GLY A 70 4.30 5.74 4.68
N THR A 71 5.18 5.58 5.67
CA THR A 71 6.60 5.94 5.49
C THR A 71 7.39 4.80 4.87
N THR A 72 8.60 5.09 4.39
CA THR A 72 9.54 4.07 3.87
C THR A 72 9.92 3.02 4.93
N ALA A 73 9.63 3.27 6.21
CA ALA A 73 9.81 2.29 7.28
C ALA A 73 9.03 0.99 7.03
N GLN A 74 7.91 1.03 6.32
CA GLN A 74 7.16 -0.16 5.92
C GLN A 74 7.95 -1.01 4.91
N ILE A 75 8.61 -0.37 3.95
CA ILE A 75 9.50 -1.07 3.00
C ILE A 75 10.71 -1.67 3.74
N GLU A 76 11.28 -0.95 4.69
CA GLU A 76 12.41 -1.46 5.48
C GLU A 76 11.98 -2.64 6.39
N ALA A 77 10.77 -2.60 6.94
CA ALA A 77 10.22 -3.73 7.69
C ALA A 77 10.02 -4.98 6.80
N LEU A 78 9.53 -4.80 5.56
CA LEU A 78 9.45 -5.90 4.59
C LEU A 78 10.83 -6.46 4.28
N LYS A 79 11.83 -5.62 4.00
CA LYS A 79 13.22 -6.06 3.73
C LYS A 79 13.83 -6.83 4.89
N ALA A 80 13.51 -6.42 6.12
CA ALA A 80 14.09 -7.03 7.32
C ALA A 80 13.48 -8.40 7.66
N GLN A 81 12.20 -8.61 7.32
CA GLN A 81 11.44 -9.76 7.82
C GLN A 81 10.94 -10.71 6.74
N LEU A 82 10.84 -10.25 5.50
CA LEU A 82 10.36 -11.09 4.42
C LEU A 82 11.42 -12.11 4.00
N TYR A 83 11.08 -13.40 4.09
CA TYR A 83 11.96 -14.47 3.66
C TYR A 83 11.90 -14.72 2.15
N ALA A 84 10.77 -14.44 1.53
CA ALA A 84 10.58 -14.56 0.08
C ALA A 84 11.32 -13.46 -0.70
N PRO A 85 11.63 -13.67 -2.00
CA PRO A 85 12.22 -12.63 -2.83
C PRO A 85 11.40 -11.36 -2.85
N LEU A 86 12.02 -10.22 -2.59
CA LEU A 86 11.39 -8.90 -2.55
C LEU A 86 12.01 -7.97 -3.60
N GLU A 87 11.18 -7.41 -4.44
CA GLU A 87 11.51 -6.25 -5.27
C GLU A 87 10.83 -5.01 -4.69
N THR A 88 11.54 -3.89 -4.66
CA THR A 88 11.01 -2.63 -4.14
C THR A 88 11.13 -1.52 -5.16
N VAL A 89 10.08 -0.74 -5.34
CA VAL A 89 10.04 0.44 -6.20
C VAL A 89 9.57 1.62 -5.38
N LEU A 90 10.46 2.60 -5.18
CA LEU A 90 10.14 3.89 -4.57
C LEU A 90 10.01 4.93 -5.67
N LEU A 91 8.80 5.46 -5.83
CA LEU A 91 8.48 6.41 -6.88
C LEU A 91 8.66 7.85 -6.38
N GLU A 92 9.49 8.62 -7.09
CA GLU A 92 9.63 10.06 -6.85
C GLU A 92 8.39 10.81 -7.35
N ASN A 93 8.09 11.96 -6.75
CA ASN A 93 6.90 12.76 -7.05
C ASN A 93 5.61 11.94 -6.96
N CYS A 94 5.52 11.11 -5.94
CA CYS A 94 4.43 10.18 -5.73
C CYS A 94 4.11 10.05 -4.24
N GLN A 95 2.84 10.22 -3.91
CA GLN A 95 2.31 10.10 -2.56
C GLN A 95 1.70 8.71 -2.34
N HIS A 96 0.47 8.66 -1.85
CA HIS A 96 -0.20 7.43 -1.40
C HIS A 96 -0.84 6.62 -2.53
N THR A 97 -1.03 7.19 -3.73
CA THR A 97 -1.76 6.55 -4.82
C THR A 97 -0.91 6.37 -6.09
N PRO A 98 0.10 5.50 -6.06
CA PRO A 98 1.02 5.29 -7.19
C PRO A 98 0.34 5.06 -8.54
N PHE A 99 -0.76 4.31 -8.54
CA PHE A 99 -1.51 3.99 -9.77
C PHE A 99 -2.26 5.21 -10.37
N LEU A 100 -2.48 6.27 -9.60
CA LEU A 100 -3.05 7.53 -10.08
C LEU A 100 -1.99 8.60 -10.35
N GLU A 101 -0.96 8.65 -9.51
CA GLU A 101 0.04 9.71 -9.51
C GLU A 101 1.20 9.43 -10.46
N GLN A 102 1.56 8.14 -10.60
CA GLN A 102 2.61 7.65 -11.49
C GLN A 102 2.16 6.38 -12.23
N PRO A 103 1.07 6.45 -13.04
CA PRO A 103 0.43 5.28 -13.63
C PRO A 103 1.37 4.48 -14.54
N ASP A 104 2.18 5.14 -15.36
CA ASP A 104 3.07 4.48 -16.32
C ASP A 104 4.19 3.72 -15.60
N LEU A 105 4.84 4.35 -14.62
CA LEU A 105 5.90 3.72 -13.83
C LEU A 105 5.36 2.57 -12.99
N THR A 106 4.18 2.72 -12.43
CA THR A 106 3.50 1.66 -11.69
C THR A 106 3.20 0.47 -12.59
N LEU A 107 2.60 0.71 -13.76
CA LEU A 107 2.25 -0.33 -14.72
C LEU A 107 3.49 -1.05 -15.26
N ILE A 108 4.55 -0.31 -15.60
CA ILE A 108 5.82 -0.88 -16.08
C ILE A 108 6.42 -1.77 -15.00
N SER A 109 6.43 -1.34 -13.75
CA SER A 109 6.98 -2.11 -12.62
C SER A 109 6.25 -3.43 -12.43
N ILE A 110 4.91 -3.40 -12.41
CA ILE A 110 4.06 -4.58 -12.30
C ILE A 110 4.28 -5.52 -13.49
N THR A 111 4.25 -4.98 -14.70
CA THR A 111 4.39 -5.77 -15.93
C THR A 111 5.74 -6.48 -15.99
N ASN A 112 6.83 -5.77 -15.63
CA ASN A 112 8.16 -6.36 -15.64
C ASN A 112 8.31 -7.44 -14.55
N PHE A 113 7.75 -7.22 -13.37
CA PHE A 113 7.71 -8.23 -12.31
C PHE A 113 6.98 -9.49 -12.76
N CYS A 114 5.77 -9.37 -13.31
CA CYS A 114 4.99 -10.51 -13.79
C CYS A 114 5.70 -11.25 -14.93
N LYS A 115 6.34 -10.54 -15.87
CA LYS A 115 7.11 -11.18 -16.95
C LYS A 115 8.29 -12.00 -16.43
N ARG A 116 9.01 -11.50 -15.44
CA ARG A 116 10.12 -12.26 -14.82
C ARG A 116 9.62 -13.51 -14.11
N LEU A 117 8.52 -13.42 -13.36
CA LEU A 117 7.93 -14.59 -12.70
C LEU A 117 7.49 -15.63 -13.71
N HIS A 118 6.79 -15.23 -14.77
CA HIS A 118 6.35 -16.13 -15.82
C HIS A 118 7.53 -16.84 -16.52
N ALA A 119 8.62 -16.13 -16.79
CA ALA A 119 9.81 -16.71 -17.38
C ALA A 119 10.46 -17.77 -16.47
N ILE A 120 10.51 -17.51 -15.15
CA ILE A 120 11.05 -18.45 -14.15
C ILE A 120 10.17 -19.72 -14.09
N GLU A 121 8.86 -19.56 -13.99
CA GLU A 121 7.90 -20.67 -13.92
C GLU A 121 7.97 -21.54 -15.19
N THR A 122 8.05 -20.91 -16.37
CA THR A 122 8.15 -21.62 -17.64
C THR A 122 9.46 -22.41 -17.74
N ALA A 123 10.58 -21.85 -17.27
CA ALA A 123 11.87 -22.53 -17.26
C ALA A 123 11.88 -23.73 -16.30
N GLN A 124 11.18 -23.65 -15.17
CA GLN A 124 11.06 -24.73 -14.19
C GLN A 124 10.11 -25.85 -14.62
N SER A 125 9.15 -25.52 -15.50
CA SER A 125 8.14 -26.47 -15.99
C SER A 125 8.58 -27.29 -17.22
N GLN A 126 9.77 -27.01 -17.78
CA GLN A 126 10.30 -27.80 -18.89
C GLN A 126 10.89 -29.12 -18.35
N PRO A 127 10.42 -30.30 -18.82
CA PRO A 127 10.99 -31.57 -18.41
C PRO A 127 12.45 -31.65 -18.88
N ARG A 128 13.31 -32.16 -18.02
CA ARG A 128 14.72 -32.48 -18.31
C ARG A 128 14.79 -33.66 -19.26
#